data_c7abbfe9a10bba1935c832fc28689e9c
#
_entry.id   c7abbfe9a10bba1935c832fc28689e9c
#
_cell.length_a   1.000
_cell.length_b   1.000
_cell.length_c   1.000
_cell.angle_alpha   90.00
_cell.angle_beta   90.00
_cell.angle_gamma   90.00
#
_symmetry.space_group_name_H-M   'P 1'
#
loop_
_entity.id
_entity.type
_entity.pdbx_description
1 polymer ?
#
loop_
_entity_poly.entity_id
_entity_poly.type
_entity_poly.pdbx_seq_one_letter_code
_entity_poly.pdbx_strand_id
1 'polypeptide(L)'
;LSASELTSTDGRKWRTAYSDPANKERVGLDDIVWPQAFEHLEQFINDVKLGQDDLDLTYDDVISMYQNEELAMYFGSSFMVKTFQDQGIDTAFLPFFNQDGEEWIVTTPYFQIALNKDLEQDDSRRKKAMSVLKEMLSEEAQNLIIADGQDMLSYSQNVDFYLTEYLKDIKPVIEENHMYIRIASNDFFSISKDVVSKMIAGEYDSKQAYQAFNDQLKEEKSASDDVVLKVQNTYSNYFHADGGNEAYSVMANT
;
A
#
# COMPACT_ATOMS: atom_id res chain seq x y z
N LEU A 1 -8.90 -2.99 7.46
CA LEU A 1 -8.98 -3.89 8.61
C LEU A 1 -7.71 -4.72 8.80
N SER A 2 -7.20 -5.41 7.77
CA SER A 2 -5.95 -6.16 7.88
C SER A 2 -4.73 -5.30 8.26
N ALA A 3 -4.75 -4.00 8.00
CA ALA A 3 -3.68 -3.10 8.39
C ALA A 3 -3.51 -3.03 9.92
N SER A 4 -4.61 -3.06 10.67
CA SER A 4 -4.57 -3.11 12.13
C SER A 4 -3.78 -4.33 12.63
N GLU A 5 -4.12 -5.52 12.12
CA GLU A 5 -3.45 -6.76 12.50
C GLU A 5 -1.98 -6.81 12.04
N LEU A 6 -1.72 -6.33 10.82
CA LEU A 6 -0.38 -6.38 10.22
C LEU A 6 0.60 -5.36 10.80
N THR A 7 0.14 -4.37 11.54
CA THR A 7 1.00 -3.44 12.29
C THR A 7 1.37 -3.94 13.68
N SER A 8 0.68 -4.98 14.18
CA SER A 8 1.02 -5.66 15.42
C SER A 8 2.41 -6.32 15.36
N THR A 9 2.95 -6.71 16.51
CA THR A 9 4.28 -7.37 16.58
C THR A 9 4.34 -8.63 15.71
N ASP A 10 3.33 -9.47 15.75
CA ASP A 10 3.30 -10.72 14.99
C ASP A 10 2.96 -10.46 13.52
N GLY A 11 2.11 -9.51 13.22
CA GLY A 11 1.85 -9.06 11.84
C GLY A 11 3.11 -8.53 11.15
N ARG A 12 3.94 -7.75 11.85
CA ARG A 12 5.24 -7.29 11.32
C ARG A 12 6.19 -8.44 11.03
N LYS A 13 6.23 -9.47 11.89
CA LYS A 13 7.03 -10.68 11.66
C LYS A 13 6.57 -11.43 10.41
N TRP A 14 5.25 -11.67 10.31
CA TRP A 14 4.67 -12.33 9.15
C TRP A 14 4.98 -11.56 7.87
N ARG A 15 4.77 -10.26 7.88
CA ARG A 15 5.01 -9.39 6.73
C ARG A 15 6.46 -9.40 6.27
N THR A 16 7.41 -9.38 7.21
CA THR A 16 8.84 -9.51 6.90
C THR A 16 9.12 -10.85 6.23
N ALA A 17 8.60 -11.95 6.77
CA ALA A 17 8.77 -13.26 6.18
C ALA A 17 8.10 -13.41 4.81
N TYR A 18 6.93 -12.81 4.61
CA TYR A 18 6.20 -12.82 3.35
C TYR A 18 6.94 -12.03 2.26
N SER A 19 7.56 -10.90 2.62
CA SER A 19 8.25 -10.00 1.70
C SER A 19 9.70 -10.40 1.43
N ASP A 20 10.25 -11.37 2.16
CA ASP A 20 11.64 -11.79 2.00
C ASP A 20 11.81 -12.67 0.75
N PRO A 21 12.50 -12.19 -0.30
CA PRO A 21 12.73 -12.96 -1.52
C PRO A 21 13.66 -14.17 -1.30
N ALA A 22 14.44 -14.18 -0.21
CA ALA A 22 15.29 -15.31 0.14
C ALA A 22 14.50 -16.45 0.79
N ASN A 23 13.28 -16.18 1.25
CA ASN A 23 12.40 -17.15 1.83
C ASN A 23 11.78 -18.03 0.74
N LYS A 24 12.41 -19.18 0.48
CA LYS A 24 11.98 -20.15 -0.55
C LYS A 24 10.72 -20.91 -0.16
N GLU A 25 10.42 -20.96 1.14
CA GLU A 25 9.17 -21.54 1.62
C GLU A 25 8.05 -20.53 1.43
N ARG A 26 6.95 -20.99 0.84
CA ARG A 26 5.78 -20.14 0.67
C ARG A 26 5.19 -19.83 2.02
N VAL A 27 5.34 -18.59 2.43
CA VAL A 27 4.65 -18.09 3.59
C VAL A 27 3.20 -17.93 3.20
N GLY A 28 2.34 -18.81 3.69
CA GLY A 28 0.89 -18.64 3.62
C GLY A 28 0.44 -17.57 4.58
N LEU A 29 -0.87 -17.46 4.77
CA LEU A 29 -1.42 -16.64 5.84
C LEU A 29 -1.02 -17.26 7.18
N ASP A 30 -0.63 -16.39 8.10
CA ASP A 30 -0.26 -16.78 9.47
C ASP A 30 -1.52 -17.13 10.29
N ASP A 31 -1.44 -18.24 11.06
CA ASP A 31 -2.57 -18.70 11.85
C ASP A 31 -2.85 -17.85 13.11
N ILE A 32 -2.02 -16.87 13.40
CA ILE A 32 -2.17 -15.99 14.57
C ILE A 32 -2.84 -14.68 14.17
N VAL A 33 -2.34 -14.04 13.11
CA VAL A 33 -2.75 -12.69 12.70
C VAL A 33 -3.97 -12.70 11.79
N TRP A 34 -3.92 -13.51 10.75
CA TRP A 34 -4.94 -13.46 9.70
C TRP A 34 -6.31 -13.97 10.09
N PRO A 35 -6.47 -15.02 10.90
CA PRO A 35 -7.80 -15.40 11.37
C PRO A 35 -8.52 -14.25 12.08
N GLN A 36 -7.81 -13.50 12.95
CA GLN A 36 -8.37 -12.34 13.63
C GLN A 36 -8.76 -11.22 12.66
N ALA A 37 -7.94 -10.96 11.63
CA ALA A 37 -8.28 -9.98 10.60
C ALA A 37 -9.58 -10.33 9.88
N PHE A 38 -9.80 -11.61 9.55
CA PHE A 38 -11.06 -12.06 8.93
C PHE A 38 -12.24 -12.03 9.90
N GLU A 39 -12.05 -12.34 11.19
CA GLU A 39 -13.09 -12.21 12.21
C GLU A 39 -13.52 -10.73 12.38
N HIS A 40 -12.57 -9.81 12.46
CA HIS A 40 -12.88 -8.38 12.51
C HIS A 40 -13.56 -7.87 11.24
N LEU A 41 -13.18 -8.39 10.07
CA LEU A 41 -13.86 -8.05 8.82
C LEU A 41 -15.30 -8.55 8.81
N GLU A 42 -15.57 -9.79 9.24
CA GLU A 42 -16.92 -10.32 9.36
C GLU A 42 -17.77 -9.49 10.32
N GLN A 43 -17.21 -9.13 11.48
CA GLN A 43 -17.87 -8.25 12.44
C GLN A 43 -18.19 -6.89 11.81
N PHE A 44 -17.23 -6.28 11.11
CA PHE A 44 -17.44 -5.00 10.42
C PHE A 44 -18.56 -5.10 9.38
N ILE A 45 -18.56 -6.14 8.53
CA ILE A 45 -19.60 -6.36 7.52
C ILE A 45 -20.98 -6.43 8.20
N ASN A 46 -21.08 -7.15 9.31
CA ASN A 46 -22.34 -7.32 10.05
C ASN A 46 -22.79 -6.02 10.74
N ASP A 47 -21.86 -5.27 11.35
CA ASP A 47 -22.17 -4.05 12.10
C ASP A 47 -22.66 -2.93 11.17
N VAL A 48 -22.02 -2.78 9.99
CA VAL A 48 -22.41 -1.78 8.98
C VAL A 48 -23.49 -2.31 8.01
N LYS A 49 -23.83 -3.61 8.09
CA LYS A 49 -24.83 -4.27 7.26
C LYS A 49 -24.52 -4.22 5.77
N LEU A 50 -23.24 -4.39 5.41
CA LEU A 50 -22.87 -4.52 4.00
C LEU A 50 -23.54 -5.75 3.38
N GLY A 51 -23.99 -5.62 2.16
CA GLY A 51 -24.67 -6.67 1.41
C GLY A 51 -24.36 -6.65 -0.07
N GLN A 52 -25.04 -7.50 -0.82
CA GLN A 52 -24.82 -7.66 -2.26
C GLN A 52 -24.95 -6.34 -3.05
N ASP A 53 -25.89 -5.49 -2.64
CA ASP A 53 -26.14 -4.22 -3.35
C ASP A 53 -24.96 -3.24 -3.24
N ASP A 54 -24.16 -3.35 -2.16
CA ASP A 54 -22.98 -2.50 -1.96
C ASP A 54 -21.79 -2.91 -2.84
N LEU A 55 -21.78 -4.14 -3.37
CA LEU A 55 -20.73 -4.63 -4.26
C LEU A 55 -20.78 -4.00 -5.66
N ASP A 56 -21.90 -3.41 -6.04
CA ASP A 56 -22.08 -2.76 -7.33
C ASP A 56 -21.60 -1.29 -7.32
N LEU A 57 -21.31 -0.73 -6.14
CA LEU A 57 -20.78 0.63 -6.01
C LEU A 57 -19.36 0.74 -6.55
N THR A 58 -19.14 1.72 -7.40
CA THR A 58 -17.80 2.09 -7.87
C THR A 58 -17.13 3.07 -6.92
N TYR A 59 -15.81 3.28 -7.07
CA TYR A 59 -15.10 4.31 -6.33
C TYR A 59 -15.66 5.71 -6.59
N ASP A 60 -16.07 6.01 -7.83
CA ASP A 60 -16.66 7.30 -8.20
C ASP A 60 -18.05 7.48 -7.57
N ASP A 61 -18.82 6.41 -7.41
CA ASP A 61 -20.11 6.46 -6.69
C ASP A 61 -19.87 6.84 -5.23
N VAL A 62 -18.90 6.21 -4.55
CA VAL A 62 -18.56 6.49 -3.15
C VAL A 62 -18.09 7.95 -2.98
N ILE A 63 -17.26 8.46 -3.90
CA ILE A 63 -16.86 9.87 -3.89
C ILE A 63 -18.07 10.79 -4.06
N SER A 64 -18.96 10.47 -4.99
CA SER A 64 -20.17 11.26 -5.24
C SER A 64 -21.10 11.26 -4.02
N MET A 65 -21.28 10.13 -3.35
CA MET A 65 -22.04 10.02 -2.11
C MET A 65 -21.43 10.87 -0.98
N TYR A 66 -20.09 10.88 -0.85
CA TYR A 66 -19.42 11.73 0.12
C TYR A 66 -19.59 13.21 -0.19
N GLN A 67 -19.46 13.60 -1.46
CA GLN A 67 -19.68 14.99 -1.92
C GLN A 67 -21.12 15.48 -1.71
N ASN A 68 -22.08 14.57 -1.76
CA ASN A 68 -23.50 14.85 -1.53
C ASN A 68 -23.91 14.76 -0.05
N GLU A 69 -22.96 14.60 0.86
CA GLU A 69 -23.20 14.44 2.31
C GLU A 69 -24.03 13.18 2.67
N GLU A 70 -24.04 12.19 1.79
CA GLU A 70 -24.69 10.88 2.01
C GLU A 70 -23.81 9.94 2.84
N LEU A 71 -22.50 10.18 2.85
CA LEU A 71 -21.50 9.45 3.65
C LEU A 71 -20.76 10.42 4.57
N ALA A 72 -20.67 10.05 5.85
CA ALA A 72 -19.89 10.80 6.83
C ALA A 72 -18.38 10.53 6.71
N MET A 73 -17.99 9.35 6.24
CA MET A 73 -16.58 8.90 6.13
C MET A 73 -16.45 7.94 4.96
N TYR A 74 -15.25 7.92 4.36
CA TYR A 74 -14.85 6.89 3.40
C TYR A 74 -13.34 6.67 3.43
N PHE A 75 -12.88 5.55 2.90
CA PHE A 75 -11.45 5.29 2.74
C PHE A 75 -10.92 6.02 1.51
N GLY A 76 -10.18 7.09 1.74
CA GLY A 76 -9.66 7.95 0.69
C GLY A 76 -8.15 8.16 0.77
N SER A 77 -7.62 8.92 -0.16
CA SER A 77 -6.22 9.30 -0.23
C SER A 77 -6.03 10.76 0.16
N SER A 78 -4.88 11.10 0.73
CA SER A 78 -4.55 12.46 1.19
C SER A 78 -4.72 13.52 0.12
N PHE A 79 -4.40 13.22 -1.14
CA PHE A 79 -4.56 14.18 -2.25
C PHE A 79 -6.02 14.54 -2.56
N MET A 80 -7.00 13.76 -2.10
CA MET A 80 -8.43 14.08 -2.25
C MET A 80 -8.89 15.17 -1.28
N VAL A 81 -8.21 15.32 -0.15
CA VAL A 81 -8.59 16.30 0.88
C VAL A 81 -8.63 17.72 0.30
N LYS A 82 -7.57 18.11 -0.41
CA LYS A 82 -7.54 19.41 -1.09
C LYS A 82 -8.67 19.57 -2.10
N THR A 83 -8.97 18.53 -2.87
CA THR A 83 -10.05 18.56 -3.87
C THR A 83 -11.41 18.86 -3.22
N PHE A 84 -11.70 18.24 -2.09
CA PHE A 84 -12.95 18.49 -1.36
C PHE A 84 -12.99 19.87 -0.72
N GLN A 85 -11.87 20.32 -0.15
CA GLN A 85 -11.77 21.67 0.41
C GLN A 85 -11.99 22.75 -0.65
N ASP A 86 -11.42 22.58 -1.85
CA ASP A 86 -11.61 23.49 -2.98
C ASP A 86 -13.10 23.53 -3.45
N GLN A 87 -13.86 22.47 -3.17
CA GLN A 87 -15.31 22.38 -3.40
C GLN A 87 -16.14 22.90 -2.23
N GLY A 88 -15.50 23.33 -1.14
CA GLY A 88 -16.17 23.84 0.06
C GLY A 88 -16.67 22.75 1.01
N ILE A 89 -16.21 21.51 0.84
CA ILE A 89 -16.53 20.40 1.73
C ILE A 89 -15.46 20.35 2.85
N ASP A 90 -15.91 20.55 4.08
CA ASP A 90 -15.03 20.48 5.25
C ASP A 90 -14.67 19.03 5.54
N THR A 91 -13.43 18.69 5.20
CA THR A 91 -12.92 17.30 5.25
C THR A 91 -11.68 17.23 6.13
N ALA A 92 -11.64 16.27 7.05
CA ALA A 92 -10.49 15.93 7.85
C ALA A 92 -9.95 14.56 7.45
N PHE A 93 -8.62 14.40 7.49
CA PHE A 93 -7.97 13.11 7.27
C PHE A 93 -7.66 12.46 8.62
N LEU A 94 -8.18 11.26 8.83
CA LEU A 94 -8.02 10.54 10.09
C LEU A 94 -7.09 9.34 9.91
N PRO A 95 -6.21 9.06 10.88
CA PRO A 95 -5.48 7.81 10.95
C PRO A 95 -6.45 6.64 11.25
N PHE A 96 -5.99 5.41 11.11
CA PHE A 96 -6.66 4.25 11.67
C PHE A 96 -5.94 3.79 12.95
N PHE A 97 -6.64 3.03 13.77
CA PHE A 97 -6.07 2.46 14.99
C PHE A 97 -5.78 0.98 14.78
N ASN A 98 -4.61 0.53 15.25
CA ASN A 98 -4.33 -0.89 15.33
C ASN A 98 -4.97 -1.50 16.59
N GLN A 99 -4.85 -2.82 16.76
CA GLN A 99 -5.41 -3.53 17.91
C GLN A 99 -4.80 -3.08 19.28
N ASP A 100 -3.63 -2.46 19.25
CA ASP A 100 -2.95 -1.93 20.45
C ASP A 100 -3.40 -0.48 20.77
N GLY A 101 -4.26 0.10 19.94
CA GLY A 101 -4.76 1.46 20.05
C GLY A 101 -3.79 2.53 19.51
N GLU A 102 -2.74 2.13 18.81
CA GLU A 102 -1.80 3.05 18.18
C GLU A 102 -2.38 3.59 16.87
N GLU A 103 -2.10 4.87 16.60
CA GLU A 103 -2.48 5.53 15.35
C GLU A 103 -1.54 5.14 14.21
N TRP A 104 -2.11 4.80 13.07
CA TRP A 104 -1.38 4.41 11.86
C TRP A 104 -1.98 5.03 10.62
N ILE A 105 -1.15 5.24 9.59
CA ILE A 105 -1.62 5.56 8.25
C ILE A 105 -1.19 4.49 7.25
N VAL A 106 -2.05 4.22 6.28
CA VAL A 106 -1.70 3.35 5.14
C VAL A 106 -1.03 4.21 4.09
N THR A 107 0.17 3.81 3.69
CA THR A 107 0.88 4.48 2.60
C THR A 107 1.07 3.53 1.42
N THR A 108 1.26 4.10 0.24
CA THR A 108 1.61 3.34 -0.97
C THR A 108 2.51 4.21 -1.84
N PRO A 109 3.52 3.63 -2.49
CA PRO A 109 4.27 4.36 -3.50
C PRO A 109 3.33 4.86 -4.60
N TYR A 110 3.18 6.17 -4.74
CA TYR A 110 2.27 6.75 -5.71
C TYR A 110 2.86 6.72 -7.12
N PHE A 111 4.13 7.05 -7.24
CA PHE A 111 4.86 6.98 -8.50
C PHE A 111 5.87 5.84 -8.48
N GLN A 112 5.82 5.03 -9.51
CA GLN A 112 6.81 3.99 -9.76
C GLN A 112 7.50 4.30 -11.08
N ILE A 113 8.83 4.28 -11.07
CA ILE A 113 9.64 4.52 -12.27
C ILE A 113 10.27 3.21 -12.70
N ALA A 114 9.90 2.74 -13.87
CA ALA A 114 10.52 1.56 -14.48
C ALA A 114 11.47 1.98 -15.60
N LEU A 115 12.64 1.37 -15.64
CA LEU A 115 13.57 1.50 -16.75
C LEU A 115 13.31 0.40 -17.79
N ASN A 116 13.31 0.79 -19.07
CA ASN A 116 13.14 -0.19 -20.15
C ASN A 116 14.36 -1.14 -20.19
N LYS A 117 14.10 -2.43 -20.20
CA LYS A 117 15.11 -3.47 -20.25
C LYS A 117 16.04 -3.38 -21.49
N ASP A 118 15.57 -2.81 -22.61
CA ASP A 118 16.40 -2.62 -23.80
C ASP A 118 17.60 -1.67 -23.57
N LEU A 119 17.56 -0.90 -22.47
CA LEU A 119 18.69 -0.09 -22.03
C LEU A 119 19.92 -0.92 -21.62
N GLU A 120 19.77 -2.19 -21.35
CA GLU A 120 20.88 -3.12 -21.09
C GLU A 120 21.81 -3.26 -22.30
N GLN A 121 21.27 -3.08 -23.50
CA GLN A 121 21.98 -3.25 -24.77
C GLN A 121 22.59 -1.92 -25.31
N ASP A 122 22.30 -0.78 -24.68
CA ASP A 122 22.78 0.55 -25.07
C ASP A 122 23.31 1.35 -23.87
N ASP A 123 24.58 1.24 -23.61
CA ASP A 123 25.24 1.91 -22.50
C ASP A 123 25.09 3.43 -22.51
N SER A 124 25.04 4.05 -23.71
CA SER A 124 24.89 5.50 -23.81
C SER A 124 23.49 5.94 -23.40
N ARG A 125 22.45 5.24 -23.88
CA ARG A 125 21.06 5.52 -23.47
C ARG A 125 20.85 5.19 -21.99
N ARG A 126 21.41 4.06 -21.51
CA ARG A 126 21.34 3.70 -20.09
C ARG A 126 21.90 4.80 -19.18
N LYS A 127 23.11 5.30 -19.48
CA LYS A 127 23.72 6.39 -18.71
C LYS A 127 22.84 7.65 -18.68
N LYS A 128 22.24 8.01 -19.81
CA LYS A 128 21.32 9.15 -19.87
C LYS A 128 20.07 8.92 -19.05
N ALA A 129 19.45 7.74 -19.16
CA ALA A 129 18.26 7.38 -18.38
C ALA A 129 18.55 7.40 -16.88
N MET A 130 19.70 6.85 -16.46
CA MET A 130 20.14 6.89 -15.06
C MET A 130 20.43 8.30 -14.57
N SER A 131 20.95 9.19 -15.43
CA SER A 131 21.16 10.60 -15.07
C SER A 131 19.82 11.31 -14.83
N VAL A 132 18.81 11.07 -15.68
CA VAL A 132 17.47 11.62 -15.49
C VAL A 132 16.84 11.08 -14.21
N LEU A 133 16.95 9.77 -13.97
CA LEU A 133 16.42 9.17 -12.75
C LEU A 133 17.07 9.75 -11.49
N LYS A 134 18.39 9.93 -11.49
CA LYS A 134 19.12 10.57 -10.39
C LYS A 134 18.67 12.00 -10.16
N GLU A 135 18.41 12.74 -11.23
CA GLU A 135 17.88 14.11 -11.12
C GLU A 135 16.48 14.13 -10.52
N MET A 136 15.57 13.26 -10.98
CA MET A 136 14.22 13.14 -10.44
C MET A 136 14.19 12.74 -8.96
N LEU A 137 15.18 11.97 -8.51
CA LEU A 137 15.34 11.55 -7.11
C LEU A 137 16.24 12.50 -6.30
N SER A 138 16.72 13.61 -6.88
CA SER A 138 17.49 14.61 -6.15
C SER A 138 16.62 15.32 -5.11
N GLU A 139 17.27 15.85 -4.08
CA GLU A 139 16.61 16.64 -3.04
C GLU A 139 15.86 17.84 -3.65
N GLU A 140 16.47 18.52 -4.64
CA GLU A 140 15.88 19.66 -5.33
C GLU A 140 14.58 19.27 -6.07
N ALA A 141 14.61 18.20 -6.86
CA ALA A 141 13.42 17.72 -7.58
C ALA A 141 12.33 17.24 -6.63
N GLN A 142 12.70 16.52 -5.55
CA GLN A 142 11.74 16.06 -4.56
C GLN A 142 11.08 17.23 -3.80
N ASN A 143 11.83 18.26 -3.45
CA ASN A 143 11.29 19.47 -2.85
C ASN A 143 10.28 20.17 -3.79
N LEU A 144 10.56 20.23 -5.10
CA LEU A 144 9.63 20.80 -6.08
C LEU A 144 8.33 20.00 -6.18
N ILE A 145 8.41 18.65 -6.18
CA ILE A 145 7.23 17.77 -6.24
C ILE A 145 6.36 17.96 -5.00
N ILE A 146 6.96 18.08 -3.81
CA ILE A 146 6.25 18.24 -2.55
C ILE A 146 5.67 19.65 -2.41
N ALA A 147 6.39 20.68 -2.86
CA ALA A 147 5.96 22.09 -2.75
C ALA A 147 4.67 22.42 -3.51
N ASP A 148 4.26 21.58 -4.47
CA ASP A 148 3.01 21.77 -5.22
C ASP A 148 1.74 21.40 -4.41
N GLY A 149 1.88 21.11 -3.11
CA GLY A 149 0.75 20.93 -2.20
C GLY A 149 -0.06 19.67 -2.44
N GLN A 150 0.58 18.64 -2.98
CA GLN A 150 -0.07 17.35 -3.24
C GLN A 150 -0.15 16.44 -1.99
N ASP A 151 0.28 16.94 -0.83
CA ASP A 151 0.29 16.19 0.43
C ASP A 151 0.94 14.80 0.30
N MET A 152 2.04 14.76 -0.44
CA MET A 152 2.85 13.56 -0.65
C MET A 152 4.10 13.59 0.20
N LEU A 153 4.54 12.41 0.62
CA LEU A 153 5.81 12.26 1.32
C LEU A 153 6.94 11.98 0.33
N SER A 154 8.11 12.58 0.56
CA SER A 154 9.31 12.26 -0.21
C SER A 154 9.85 10.88 0.16
N TYR A 155 10.46 10.22 -0.81
CA TYR A 155 11.29 9.02 -0.57
C TYR A 155 12.68 9.38 -0.01
N SER A 156 13.08 10.63 -0.09
CA SER A 156 14.36 11.11 0.43
C SER A 156 14.23 11.47 1.90
N GLN A 157 15.09 10.88 2.73
CA GLN A 157 15.18 11.22 4.16
C GLN A 157 15.69 12.65 4.41
N ASN A 158 16.32 13.28 3.41
CA ASN A 158 16.89 14.63 3.50
C ASN A 158 15.89 15.71 3.07
N VAL A 159 14.70 15.32 2.67
CA VAL A 159 13.64 16.25 2.24
C VAL A 159 12.60 16.33 3.35
N ASP A 160 12.47 17.52 3.93
CA ASP A 160 11.43 17.76 4.92
C ASP A 160 10.05 17.58 4.26
N PHE A 161 9.19 16.80 4.91
CA PHE A 161 7.82 16.73 4.45
C PHE A 161 7.02 17.96 4.88
N TYR A 162 6.19 18.44 3.99
CA TYR A 162 5.26 19.51 4.26
C TYR A 162 3.85 18.95 4.15
N LEU A 163 3.07 19.12 5.21
CA LEU A 163 1.65 18.79 5.21
C LEU A 163 0.85 20.09 5.18
N THR A 164 -0.20 20.10 4.38
CA THR A 164 -1.17 21.18 4.41
C THR A 164 -1.87 21.21 5.77
N GLU A 165 -2.54 22.33 6.06
CA GLU A 165 -3.29 22.50 7.31
C GLU A 165 -4.31 21.38 7.53
N TYR A 166 -4.82 20.78 6.46
CA TYR A 166 -5.83 19.71 6.51
C TYR A 166 -5.26 18.34 6.93
N LEU A 167 -3.95 18.17 6.82
CA LEU A 167 -3.26 16.92 7.16
C LEU A 167 -2.35 17.07 8.38
N LYS A 168 -2.37 18.20 9.06
CA LYS A 168 -1.50 18.46 10.21
C LYS A 168 -1.65 17.43 11.33
N ASP A 169 -2.85 16.89 11.50
CA ASP A 169 -3.16 15.97 12.58
C ASP A 169 -2.52 14.59 12.41
N ILE A 170 -2.11 14.22 11.17
CA ILE A 170 -1.35 13.00 10.94
C ILE A 170 0.17 13.17 11.05
N LYS A 171 0.64 14.41 11.28
CA LYS A 171 2.08 14.68 11.41
C LYS A 171 2.77 13.86 12.50
N PRO A 172 2.21 13.73 13.72
CA PRO A 172 2.80 12.90 14.76
C PRO A 172 2.93 11.44 14.32
N VAL A 173 1.92 10.90 13.63
CA VAL A 173 1.90 9.52 13.13
C VAL A 173 3.06 9.27 12.14
N ILE A 174 3.35 10.27 11.29
CA ILE A 174 4.48 10.21 10.34
C ILE A 174 5.82 10.31 11.09
N GLU A 175 5.95 11.25 12.04
CA GLU A 175 7.17 11.45 12.83
C GLU A 175 7.52 10.22 13.69
N GLU A 176 6.52 9.51 14.17
CA GLU A 176 6.65 8.24 14.90
C GLU A 176 6.91 7.03 13.97
N ASN A 177 6.92 7.26 12.65
CA ASN A 177 7.07 6.22 11.62
C ASN A 177 5.97 5.13 11.70
N HIS A 178 4.78 5.50 12.12
CA HIS A 178 3.61 4.63 12.12
C HIS A 178 2.94 4.61 10.73
N MET A 179 3.74 4.29 9.73
CA MET A 179 3.31 4.19 8.34
C MET A 179 3.30 2.74 7.89
N TYR A 180 2.12 2.25 7.52
CA TYR A 180 1.95 0.93 6.97
C TYR A 180 1.97 0.98 5.45
N ILE A 181 2.99 0.39 4.83
CA ILE A 181 3.02 0.22 3.37
C ILE A 181 2.20 -1.03 3.04
N ARG A 182 1.11 -0.86 2.31
CA ARG A 182 0.25 -1.99 1.93
C ARG A 182 1.01 -3.02 1.08
N ILE A 183 0.57 -4.27 1.15
CA ILE A 183 1.07 -5.32 0.26
C ILE A 183 0.58 -5.00 -1.15
N ALA A 184 1.52 -4.78 -2.07
CA ALA A 184 1.24 -4.32 -3.44
C ALA A 184 1.42 -5.45 -4.47
N SER A 185 1.02 -6.69 -4.16
CA SER A 185 0.99 -7.74 -5.16
C SER A 185 -0.38 -7.80 -5.83
N ASN A 186 -0.41 -7.91 -7.17
CA ASN A 186 -1.65 -8.04 -7.93
C ASN A 186 -2.44 -9.28 -7.50
N ASP A 187 -1.73 -10.37 -7.21
CA ASP A 187 -2.32 -11.64 -6.78
C ASP A 187 -3.02 -11.46 -5.42
N PHE A 188 -2.33 -10.86 -4.45
CA PHE A 188 -2.91 -10.58 -3.14
C PHE A 188 -4.16 -9.69 -3.24
N PHE A 189 -4.12 -8.67 -4.10
CA PHE A 189 -5.25 -7.78 -4.32
C PHE A 189 -6.43 -8.49 -4.98
N SER A 190 -6.17 -9.30 -6.01
CA SER A 190 -7.20 -10.06 -6.73
C SER A 190 -7.90 -11.07 -5.82
N ILE A 191 -7.12 -11.83 -5.04
CA ILE A 191 -7.65 -12.79 -4.06
C ILE A 191 -8.45 -12.07 -2.98
N SER A 192 -7.94 -10.93 -2.45
CA SER A 192 -8.66 -10.13 -1.46
C SER A 192 -10.03 -9.71 -1.97
N LYS A 193 -10.09 -9.22 -3.22
CA LYS A 193 -11.34 -8.78 -3.82
C LYS A 193 -12.34 -9.92 -3.94
N ASP A 194 -11.93 -11.09 -4.45
CA ASP A 194 -12.82 -12.26 -4.59
C ASP A 194 -13.35 -12.72 -3.24
N VAL A 195 -12.45 -12.95 -2.29
CA VAL A 195 -12.83 -13.51 -0.98
C VAL A 195 -13.69 -12.55 -0.17
N VAL A 196 -13.34 -11.26 -0.14
CA VAL A 196 -14.10 -10.23 0.60
C VAL A 196 -15.49 -10.05 -0.03
N SER A 197 -15.59 -10.05 -1.36
CA SER A 197 -16.90 -9.99 -2.04
C SER A 197 -17.82 -11.14 -1.63
N LYS A 198 -17.27 -12.36 -1.50
CA LYS A 198 -18.02 -13.53 -1.03
C LYS A 198 -18.43 -13.44 0.44
N MET A 199 -17.62 -12.81 1.29
CA MET A 199 -18.02 -12.51 2.67
C MET A 199 -19.19 -11.52 2.72
N ILE A 200 -19.12 -10.44 1.94
CA ILE A 200 -20.19 -9.44 1.85
C ILE A 200 -21.48 -10.05 1.28
N ALA A 201 -21.36 -10.94 0.30
CA ALA A 201 -22.50 -11.68 -0.25
C ALA A 201 -23.07 -12.74 0.72
N GLY A 202 -22.42 -12.99 1.87
CA GLY A 202 -22.82 -13.99 2.85
C GLY A 202 -22.53 -15.44 2.42
N GLU A 203 -21.68 -15.63 1.42
CA GLU A 203 -21.25 -16.96 0.95
C GLU A 203 -20.17 -17.57 1.84
N TYR A 204 -19.30 -16.73 2.44
CA TYR A 204 -18.23 -17.14 3.33
C TYR A 204 -18.37 -16.48 4.71
N ASP A 205 -18.20 -17.28 5.75
CA ASP A 205 -17.85 -16.80 7.09
C ASP A 205 -16.34 -16.49 7.17
N SER A 206 -15.88 -15.90 8.28
CA SER A 206 -14.47 -15.54 8.49
C SER A 206 -13.51 -16.71 8.32
N LYS A 207 -13.88 -17.89 8.80
CA LYS A 207 -13.07 -19.10 8.70
C LYS A 207 -12.96 -19.62 7.27
N GLN A 208 -14.07 -19.66 6.55
CA GLN A 208 -14.11 -20.07 5.15
C GLN A 208 -13.32 -19.08 4.27
N ALA A 209 -13.47 -17.79 4.53
CA ALA A 209 -12.74 -16.73 3.84
C ALA A 209 -11.23 -16.85 4.06
N TYR A 210 -10.79 -17.01 5.31
CA TYR A 210 -9.39 -17.24 5.65
C TYR A 210 -8.81 -18.44 4.89
N GLN A 211 -9.53 -19.58 4.93
CA GLN A 211 -9.07 -20.80 4.26
C GLN A 211 -8.97 -20.61 2.74
N ALA A 212 -10.04 -20.06 2.12
CA ALA A 212 -10.07 -19.82 0.68
C ALA A 212 -8.95 -18.86 0.23
N PHE A 213 -8.70 -17.80 1.01
CA PHE A 213 -7.62 -16.85 0.73
C PHE A 213 -6.25 -17.53 0.80
N ASN A 214 -6.01 -18.30 1.88
CA ASN A 214 -4.74 -18.99 2.10
C ASN A 214 -4.44 -20.01 0.99
N ASP A 215 -5.45 -20.76 0.56
CA ASP A 215 -5.31 -21.75 -0.50
C ASP A 215 -5.01 -21.11 -1.85
N GLN A 216 -5.76 -20.08 -2.24
CA GLN A 216 -5.52 -19.32 -3.47
C GLN A 216 -4.13 -18.66 -3.46
N LEU A 217 -3.72 -18.06 -2.34
CA LEU A 217 -2.41 -17.42 -2.21
C LEU A 217 -1.26 -18.42 -2.41
N LYS A 218 -1.42 -19.65 -1.93
CA LYS A 218 -0.42 -20.72 -2.13
C LYS A 218 -0.36 -21.20 -3.57
N GLU A 219 -1.49 -21.26 -4.27
CA GLU A 219 -1.55 -21.70 -5.66
C GLU A 219 -0.93 -20.65 -6.60
N GLU A 220 -1.27 -19.38 -6.46
CA GLU A 220 -0.82 -18.32 -7.37
C GLU A 220 0.67 -18.01 -7.25
N LYS A 221 1.23 -18.01 -6.05
CA LYS A 221 2.69 -17.86 -5.86
C LYS A 221 3.51 -18.86 -6.68
N SER A 222 2.94 -20.01 -7.08
CA SER A 222 3.65 -20.99 -7.88
C SER A 222 3.91 -20.57 -9.31
N ALA A 223 3.11 -19.68 -9.85
CA ALA A 223 3.19 -19.27 -11.25
C ALA A 223 4.01 -17.98 -11.48
N SER A 224 4.11 -17.10 -10.48
CA SER A 224 4.73 -15.78 -10.62
C SER A 224 6.18 -15.68 -10.12
N ASP A 225 6.64 -16.62 -9.29
CA ASP A 225 7.95 -16.57 -8.63
C ASP A 225 9.14 -16.47 -9.61
N ASP A 226 9.06 -17.11 -10.78
CA ASP A 226 10.14 -17.09 -11.77
C ASP A 226 10.33 -15.74 -12.47
N VAL A 227 9.29 -14.96 -12.61
CA VAL A 227 9.33 -13.65 -13.28
C VAL A 227 9.78 -12.56 -12.31
N VAL A 228 9.27 -12.57 -11.10
CA VAL A 228 9.61 -11.59 -10.04
C VAL A 228 11.06 -11.73 -9.61
N LEU A 229 11.55 -12.96 -9.40
CA LEU A 229 12.96 -13.23 -9.07
C LEU A 229 13.92 -12.78 -10.18
N LYS A 230 13.54 -12.93 -11.45
CA LYS A 230 14.35 -12.44 -12.58
C LYS A 230 14.46 -10.93 -12.59
N VAL A 231 13.35 -10.23 -12.36
CA VAL A 231 13.30 -8.76 -12.30
C VAL A 231 14.11 -8.25 -11.11
N GLN A 232 13.92 -8.81 -9.92
CA GLN A 232 14.67 -8.42 -8.72
C GLN A 232 16.17 -8.65 -8.86
N ASN A 233 16.62 -9.79 -9.34
CA ASN A 233 18.04 -10.08 -9.53
C ASN A 233 18.70 -9.21 -10.59
N THR A 234 17.97 -8.82 -11.62
CA THR A 234 18.49 -7.94 -12.68
C THR A 234 18.69 -6.52 -12.15
N TYR A 235 17.76 -6.00 -11.35
CA TYR A 235 17.83 -4.62 -10.85
C TYR A 235 18.69 -4.49 -9.58
N SER A 236 18.74 -5.45 -8.69
CA SER A 236 19.62 -5.41 -7.51
C SER A 236 21.10 -5.32 -7.91
N ASN A 237 21.49 -6.01 -8.98
CA ASN A 237 22.86 -5.94 -9.50
C ASN A 237 23.24 -4.57 -10.06
N TYR A 238 22.29 -3.77 -10.55
CA TYR A 238 22.55 -2.40 -11.01
C TYR A 238 22.68 -1.38 -9.88
N PHE A 239 21.96 -1.57 -8.78
CA PHE A 239 21.96 -0.63 -7.66
C PHE A 239 23.08 -0.88 -6.64
N HIS A 240 23.58 -2.12 -6.53
CA HIS A 240 24.68 -2.47 -5.63
C HIS A 240 26.07 -2.16 -6.21
N ALA A 241 26.19 -1.96 -7.52
CA ALA A 241 27.48 -1.74 -8.15
C ALA A 241 28.17 -0.39 -7.80
N ASP A 242 27.43 0.60 -7.29
CA ASP A 242 27.93 1.96 -7.02
C ASP A 242 27.88 2.35 -5.52
N GLY A 243 27.82 1.41 -4.59
CA GLY A 243 27.82 1.72 -3.16
C GLY A 243 26.61 2.54 -2.70
N GLY A 244 25.50 2.39 -3.40
CA GLY A 244 24.31 3.20 -3.20
C GLY A 244 23.57 2.94 -1.89
N ASN A 245 22.98 3.96 -1.38
CA ASN A 245 22.21 4.09 -0.16
C ASN A 245 21.07 3.04 -0.04
N GLU A 246 20.79 2.63 1.18
CA GLU A 246 19.71 1.74 1.58
C GLU A 246 18.30 2.15 1.07
N ALA A 247 18.09 3.43 0.71
CA ALA A 247 16.86 3.92 0.11
C ALA A 247 16.45 3.22 -1.21
N TYR A 248 17.41 2.64 -1.94
CA TYR A 248 17.13 1.91 -3.17
C TYR A 248 16.68 0.47 -2.94
N SER A 249 16.97 -0.11 -1.77
CA SER A 249 16.53 -1.46 -1.43
C SER A 249 15.02 -1.57 -1.20
N VAL A 250 14.36 -0.47 -0.83
CA VAL A 250 12.90 -0.43 -0.62
C VAL A 250 12.14 -0.50 -1.95
N MET A 251 12.69 0.06 -3.04
CA MET A 251 12.04 0.00 -4.36
C MET A 251 12.23 -1.35 -5.08
N ALA A 252 13.23 -2.15 -4.69
CA ALA A 252 13.44 -3.48 -5.25
C ALA A 252 12.59 -4.57 -4.56
N ASN A 253 12.00 -4.25 -3.41
CA ASN A 253 11.23 -5.18 -2.57
C ASN A 253 9.71 -4.90 -2.56
N THR A 254 9.23 -4.01 -3.41
CA THR A 254 7.82 -3.74 -3.66
C THR A 254 7.46 -4.18 -5.07
#